data_8744ad4cfaaac0b14788cc056ac777b2
#
_entry.id   8744ad4cfaaac0b14788cc056ac777b2
#
_cell.length_a   1.000
_cell.length_b   1.000
_cell.length_c   1.000
_cell.angle_alpha   90.00
_cell.angle_beta   90.00
_cell.angle_gamma   90.00
#
_symmetry.space_group_name_H-M   'P 1'
#
loop_
_entity.id
_entity.type
_entity.pdbx_description
1 polymer ?
#
loop_
_entity_poly.entity_id
_entity_poly.type
_entity_poly.pdbx_seq_one_letter_code
_entity_poly.pdbx_strand_id
1 'polypeptide(L)'
;MNNLTAQLEALLFLHGEPIAYKKALQILKVKEGELDQAIQQLDQLLIQNNRGLCLLNNKQSLQLVTKPELSELVKRLVKQDLQSELTPAILEAISIIAYSGPISREELEYIRGVN
;
A
#
# COMPACT_ATOMS: atom_id res chain seq x y z
N MET A 1 12.22 14.22 -18.33
CA MET A 1 11.48 13.12 -18.93
C MET A 1 10.40 12.64 -17.98
N ASN A 2 9.18 12.60 -18.48
CA ASN A 2 8.08 12.16 -17.65
C ASN A 2 8.01 10.66 -17.63
N ASN A 3 8.37 10.10 -16.51
CA ASN A 3 8.18 8.67 -16.29
C ASN A 3 6.88 8.51 -15.51
N LEU A 4 5.84 8.08 -16.20
CA LEU A 4 4.53 7.95 -15.58
C LEU A 4 4.54 6.91 -14.47
N THR A 5 5.32 5.84 -14.63
CA THR A 5 5.45 4.82 -13.60
C THR A 5 6.03 5.42 -12.32
N ALA A 6 7.07 6.25 -12.45
CA ALA A 6 7.67 6.91 -11.29
C ALA A 6 6.70 7.91 -10.66
N GLN A 7 5.95 8.64 -11.49
CA GLN A 7 4.95 9.57 -10.97
C GLN A 7 3.85 8.84 -10.21
N LEU A 8 3.42 7.70 -10.72
CA LEU A 8 2.43 6.88 -10.04
C LEU A 8 2.93 6.40 -8.69
N GLU A 9 4.15 5.90 -8.66
CA GLU A 9 4.76 5.45 -7.41
C GLU A 9 4.81 6.59 -6.38
N ALA A 10 5.28 7.76 -6.81
CA ALA A 10 5.37 8.91 -5.94
C ALA A 10 4.00 9.36 -5.44
N LEU A 11 3.00 9.35 -6.32
CA LEU A 11 1.64 9.72 -5.92
C LEU A 11 1.10 8.78 -4.85
N LEU A 12 1.29 7.49 -5.05
CA LEU A 12 0.80 6.48 -4.10
C LEU A 12 1.50 6.61 -2.75
N PHE A 13 2.80 6.87 -2.78
CA PHE A 13 3.56 7.08 -1.55
C PHE A 13 3.07 8.32 -0.81
N LEU A 14 2.90 9.43 -1.53
CA LEU A 14 2.48 10.70 -0.93
C LEU A 14 1.07 10.62 -0.36
N HIS A 15 0.19 9.94 -1.07
CA HIS A 15 -1.21 9.86 -0.64
C HIS A 15 -1.37 9.01 0.62
N GLY A 16 -0.63 7.91 0.72
CA GLY A 16 -0.59 7.08 1.92
C GLY A 16 -1.83 6.28 2.23
N GLU A 17 -2.89 6.45 1.46
CA GLU A 17 -4.18 5.77 1.61
C GLU A 17 -4.60 5.26 0.24
N PRO A 18 -5.59 4.36 0.16
CA PRO A 18 -6.11 3.98 -1.14
C PRO A 18 -6.57 5.21 -1.91
N ILE A 19 -6.08 5.37 -3.13
CA ILE A 19 -6.49 6.47 -3.99
C ILE A 19 -7.42 5.94 -5.07
N ALA A 20 -8.55 6.62 -5.26
CA ALA A 20 -9.51 6.23 -6.29
C ALA A 20 -8.84 6.29 -7.67
N TYR A 21 -9.11 5.28 -8.50
CA TYR A 21 -8.56 5.21 -9.84
C TYR A 21 -8.85 6.48 -10.63
N LYS A 22 -10.08 6.98 -10.54
CA LYS A 22 -10.46 8.21 -11.24
C LYS A 22 -9.68 9.42 -10.75
N LYS A 23 -9.40 9.48 -9.45
CA LYS A 23 -8.61 10.58 -8.89
C LYS A 23 -7.18 10.54 -9.39
N ALA A 24 -6.61 9.34 -9.48
CA ALA A 24 -5.25 9.18 -10.02
C ALA A 24 -5.18 9.65 -11.47
N LEU A 25 -6.18 9.30 -12.28
CA LEU A 25 -6.24 9.78 -13.66
C LEU A 25 -6.23 11.30 -13.72
N GLN A 26 -7.01 11.96 -12.87
CA GLN A 26 -7.10 13.41 -12.84
C GLN A 26 -5.79 14.06 -12.41
N ILE A 27 -5.18 13.54 -11.36
CA ILE A 27 -3.95 14.13 -10.82
C ILE A 27 -2.79 13.94 -11.78
N LEU A 28 -2.68 12.74 -12.36
CA LEU A 28 -1.60 12.43 -13.30
C LEU A 28 -1.86 13.00 -14.69
N LYS A 29 -3.10 13.41 -14.97
CA LYS A 29 -3.52 13.99 -16.25
C LYS A 29 -3.25 13.04 -17.42
N VAL A 30 -3.67 11.80 -17.26
CA VAL A 30 -3.49 10.75 -18.26
C VAL A 30 -4.80 10.04 -18.53
N LYS A 31 -4.81 9.25 -19.59
CA LYS A 31 -5.95 8.42 -19.96
C LYS A 31 -5.85 7.06 -19.31
N GLU A 32 -6.99 6.34 -19.30
CA GLU A 32 -7.06 5.03 -18.66
C GLU A 32 -6.00 4.05 -19.18
N GLY A 33 -5.83 3.98 -20.50
CA GLY A 33 -4.84 3.07 -21.07
C GLY A 33 -3.42 3.37 -20.60
N GLU A 34 -3.10 4.66 -20.47
CA GLU A 34 -1.78 5.07 -19.99
C GLU A 34 -1.58 4.72 -18.53
N LEU A 35 -2.59 4.95 -17.71
CA LEU A 35 -2.52 4.61 -16.29
C LEU A 35 -2.44 3.11 -16.09
N ASP A 36 -3.24 2.33 -16.83
CA ASP A 36 -3.22 0.87 -16.73
C ASP A 36 -1.83 0.32 -17.07
N GLN A 37 -1.19 0.89 -18.07
CA GLN A 37 0.16 0.48 -18.45
C GLN A 37 1.17 0.81 -17.35
N ALA A 38 1.07 2.00 -16.76
CA ALA A 38 1.93 2.40 -15.65
C ALA A 38 1.73 1.51 -14.42
N ILE A 39 0.49 1.15 -14.13
CA ILE A 39 0.17 0.24 -13.03
C ILE A 39 0.84 -1.10 -13.26
N GLN A 40 0.74 -1.64 -14.46
CA GLN A 40 1.34 -2.93 -14.79
C GLN A 40 2.86 -2.88 -14.68
N GLN A 41 3.48 -1.80 -15.16
CA GLN A 41 4.92 -1.63 -15.06
C GLN A 41 5.39 -1.52 -13.61
N LEU A 42 4.68 -0.75 -12.81
CA LEU A 42 5.02 -0.60 -11.39
C LEU A 42 4.90 -1.93 -10.65
N ASP A 43 3.81 -2.64 -10.90
CA ASP A 43 3.58 -3.94 -10.29
C ASP A 43 4.73 -4.91 -10.59
N GLN A 44 5.16 -4.97 -11.85
CA GLN A 44 6.25 -5.85 -12.24
C GLN A 44 7.57 -5.45 -11.61
N LEU A 45 7.86 -4.15 -11.53
CA LEU A 45 9.09 -3.66 -10.91
C LEU A 45 9.15 -4.07 -9.43
N LEU A 46 8.02 -3.97 -8.73
CA LEU A 46 7.98 -4.32 -7.32
C LEU A 46 8.09 -5.82 -7.09
N ILE A 47 7.54 -6.62 -8.00
CA ILE A 47 7.63 -8.08 -7.89
C ILE A 47 9.05 -8.57 -8.18
N GLN A 48 9.68 -8.04 -9.24
CA GLN A 48 10.93 -8.59 -9.77
C GLN A 48 12.16 -8.21 -8.97
N ASN A 49 12.13 -7.14 -8.21
CA ASN A 49 13.33 -6.56 -7.62
C ASN A 49 13.45 -6.78 -6.11
N ASN A 50 12.80 -7.79 -5.58
CA ASN A 50 12.86 -8.11 -4.13
C ASN A 50 12.58 -6.88 -3.27
N ARG A 51 11.58 -6.12 -3.66
CA ARG A 51 11.18 -4.91 -2.94
C ARG A 51 10.31 -5.23 -1.76
N GLY A 52 10.28 -4.30 -0.79
CA GLY A 52 9.43 -4.45 0.39
C GLY A 52 7.98 -4.08 0.18
N LEU A 53 7.68 -3.39 -0.91
CA LEU A 53 6.32 -2.92 -1.20
C LEU A 53 5.70 -3.72 -2.33
N CYS A 54 4.38 -3.76 -2.34
CA CYS A 54 3.63 -4.27 -3.48
C CYS A 54 2.47 -3.32 -3.76
N LEU A 55 1.91 -3.49 -4.95
CA LEU A 55 0.80 -2.65 -5.40
C LEU A 55 -0.51 -3.38 -5.13
N LEU A 56 -1.38 -2.73 -4.37
CA LEU A 56 -2.73 -3.23 -4.13
C LEU A 56 -3.66 -2.53 -5.11
N ASN A 57 -4.24 -3.30 -6.01
CA ASN A 57 -5.14 -2.78 -7.04
C ASN A 57 -6.43 -3.57 -7.01
N ASN A 58 -7.50 -2.94 -6.53
CA ASN A 58 -8.82 -3.57 -6.50
C ASN A 58 -9.73 -3.08 -7.63
N LYS A 59 -9.12 -2.50 -8.67
CA LYS A 59 -9.78 -1.96 -9.86
C LYS A 59 -10.52 -0.64 -9.63
N GLN A 60 -10.82 -0.28 -8.41
CA GLN A 60 -11.45 1.00 -8.08
C GLN A 60 -10.48 1.93 -7.38
N SER A 61 -9.50 1.38 -6.69
CA SER A 61 -8.48 2.16 -6.01
C SER A 61 -7.13 1.47 -6.08
N LEU A 62 -6.10 2.25 -5.78
CA LEU A 62 -4.71 1.82 -5.83
C LEU A 62 -4.01 2.22 -4.54
N GLN A 63 -3.08 1.39 -4.10
CA GLN A 63 -2.30 1.70 -2.92
C GLN A 63 -0.99 0.92 -2.92
N LEU A 64 0.08 1.54 -2.39
CA LEU A 64 1.30 0.82 -2.08
C LEU A 64 1.21 0.29 -0.65
N VAL A 65 1.48 -0.98 -0.48
CA VAL A 65 1.46 -1.64 0.83
C VAL A 65 2.68 -2.52 0.98
N THR A 66 3.00 -2.89 2.21
CA THR A 66 4.10 -3.82 2.45
C THR A 66 3.70 -5.22 2.00
N LYS A 67 4.70 -5.98 1.53
CA LYS A 67 4.44 -7.35 1.11
C LYS A 67 4.07 -8.23 2.30
N PRO A 68 3.13 -9.17 2.14
CA PRO A 68 2.72 -10.06 3.24
C PRO A 68 3.87 -10.85 3.86
N GLU A 69 4.88 -11.20 3.07
CA GLU A 69 6.02 -11.94 3.61
C GLU A 69 6.87 -11.12 4.60
N LEU A 70 6.63 -9.81 4.69
CA LEU A 70 7.30 -8.95 5.65
C LEU A 70 6.45 -8.69 6.88
N SER A 71 5.43 -9.52 7.12
CA SER A 71 4.51 -9.35 8.23
C SER A 71 5.20 -9.32 9.59
N GLU A 72 6.28 -10.09 9.77
CA GLU A 72 7.00 -10.09 11.05
C GLU A 72 7.64 -8.73 11.32
N LEU A 73 8.13 -8.09 10.27
CA LEU A 73 8.69 -6.74 10.41
C LEU A 73 7.60 -5.74 10.83
N VAL A 74 6.44 -5.81 10.18
CA VAL A 74 5.31 -4.94 10.50
C VAL A 74 4.88 -5.14 11.95
N LYS A 75 4.77 -6.40 12.39
CA LYS A 75 4.39 -6.72 13.76
C LYS A 75 5.39 -6.15 14.76
N ARG A 76 6.68 -6.26 14.48
CA ARG A 76 7.70 -5.72 15.38
C ARG A 76 7.60 -4.22 15.52
N LEU A 77 7.38 -3.52 14.41
CA LEU A 77 7.23 -2.07 14.45
C LEU A 77 5.99 -1.68 15.24
N VAL A 78 4.87 -2.32 14.98
CA VAL A 78 3.61 -2.01 15.64
C VAL A 78 3.71 -2.28 17.15
N LYS A 79 4.32 -3.39 17.53
CA LYS A 79 4.48 -3.70 18.95
C LYS A 79 5.37 -2.70 19.68
N GLN A 80 6.38 -2.20 19.00
CA GLN A 80 7.27 -1.21 19.61
C GLN A 80 6.60 0.15 19.77
N ASP A 81 5.74 0.49 18.79
CA ASP A 81 5.13 1.81 18.71
C ASP A 81 3.64 1.81 19.02
N LEU A 82 3.20 0.87 19.86
CA LEU A 82 1.78 0.78 20.23
C LEU A 82 1.23 2.08 20.81
N GLN A 83 2.09 2.86 21.45
CA GLN A 83 1.70 4.13 22.03
C GLN A 83 1.71 5.26 20.99
N SER A 84 2.25 4.99 19.82
CA SER A 84 2.34 5.98 18.77
C SER A 84 1.09 6.04 17.94
N GLU A 85 0.91 7.17 17.25
CA GLU A 85 -0.19 7.33 16.31
C GLU A 85 0.09 6.46 15.09
N LEU A 86 -0.88 5.59 14.77
CA LEU A 86 -0.75 4.71 13.60
C LEU A 86 -1.17 5.47 12.34
N THR A 87 -0.35 5.38 11.32
CA THR A 87 -0.69 5.99 10.03
C THR A 87 -1.71 5.14 9.28
N PRO A 88 -2.48 5.74 8.37
CA PRO A 88 -3.39 4.95 7.53
C PRO A 88 -2.68 3.83 6.76
N ALA A 89 -1.45 4.07 6.31
CA ALA A 89 -0.68 3.04 5.60
C ALA A 89 -0.37 1.85 6.49
N ILE A 90 0.00 2.09 7.75
CA ILE A 90 0.27 1.02 8.70
C ILE A 90 -1.00 0.24 9.01
N LEU A 91 -2.10 0.95 9.24
CA LEU A 91 -3.38 0.30 9.53
C LEU A 91 -3.83 -0.59 8.37
N GLU A 92 -3.66 -0.11 7.15
CA GLU A 92 -4.03 -0.90 5.98
C GLU A 92 -3.14 -2.13 5.84
N ALA A 93 -1.84 -1.99 6.07
CA ALA A 93 -0.90 -3.11 6.02
C ALA A 93 -1.26 -4.17 7.05
N ILE A 94 -1.61 -3.76 8.26
CA ILE A 94 -2.02 -4.67 9.33
C ILE A 94 -3.31 -5.40 8.93
N SER A 95 -4.26 -4.69 8.34
CA SER A 95 -5.52 -5.30 7.91
C SER A 95 -5.30 -6.39 6.86
N ILE A 96 -4.41 -6.13 5.89
CA ILE A 96 -4.08 -7.10 4.86
C ILE A 96 -3.42 -8.33 5.45
N ILE A 97 -2.48 -8.13 6.38
CA ILE A 97 -1.79 -9.22 7.06
C ILE A 97 -2.76 -10.07 7.86
N ALA A 98 -3.74 -9.45 8.52
CA ALA A 98 -4.74 -10.18 9.29
C ALA A 98 -5.54 -11.14 8.43
N TYR A 99 -5.80 -10.76 7.18
CA TYR A 99 -6.47 -11.68 6.25
C TYR A 99 -5.55 -12.79 5.75
N SER A 100 -4.26 -12.50 5.64
CA SER A 100 -3.29 -13.40 5.02
C SER A 100 -2.62 -14.36 5.99
N GLY A 101 -2.72 -14.11 7.29
CA GLY A 101 -2.16 -15.05 8.22
C GLY A 101 -1.52 -14.50 9.48
N PRO A 102 -0.25 -14.15 9.56
CA PRO A 102 0.48 -14.20 10.84
C PRO A 102 0.01 -13.26 11.94
N ILE A 103 -0.79 -12.26 11.64
CA ILE A 103 -1.42 -11.47 12.70
C ILE A 103 -2.89 -11.84 12.79
N SER A 104 -3.38 -12.11 13.99
CA SER A 104 -4.77 -12.51 14.18
C SER A 104 -5.71 -11.32 14.16
N ARG A 105 -7.00 -11.60 13.96
CA ARG A 105 -8.01 -10.57 14.06
C ARG A 105 -8.02 -9.94 15.44
N GLU A 106 -7.83 -10.75 16.45
CA GLU A 106 -7.79 -10.27 17.84
C GLU A 106 -6.64 -9.29 18.03
N GLU A 107 -5.47 -9.62 17.51
CA GLU A 107 -4.33 -8.73 17.59
C GLU A 107 -4.59 -7.43 16.84
N LEU A 108 -5.21 -7.52 15.67
CA LEU A 108 -5.55 -6.34 14.88
C LEU A 108 -6.53 -5.45 15.64
N GLU A 109 -7.56 -6.01 16.22
CA GLU A 109 -8.55 -5.26 16.98
C GLU A 109 -7.91 -4.60 18.21
N TYR A 110 -7.02 -5.31 18.88
CA TYR A 110 -6.30 -4.76 20.01
C TYR A 110 -5.49 -3.53 19.60
N ILE A 111 -4.76 -3.64 18.51
CA ILE A 111 -3.93 -2.54 18.00
C ILE A 111 -4.79 -1.34 17.64
N ARG A 112 -5.91 -1.57 16.97
CA ARG A 112 -6.82 -0.50 16.57
C ARG A 112 -7.52 0.12 17.78
N GLY A 113 -7.81 -0.68 18.78
CA GLY A 113 -8.49 -0.23 19.98
C GLY A 113 -7.64 0.68 20.86
N VAL A 114 -6.32 0.65 20.68
CA VAL A 114 -5.40 1.50 21.44
C VAL A 114 -5.50 2.96 20.99
N ASN A 115 -5.94 3.19 19.79
CA ASN A 115 -6.15 4.54 19.29
C ASN A 115 -7.48 5.09 19.72
#